data_1c6fa223dae9ffe5712e966d24245a64
#
_entry.id   1c6fa223dae9ffe5712e966d24245a64
#
_cell.length_a   1.000
_cell.length_b   1.000
_cell.length_c   1.000
_cell.angle_alpha   90.00
_cell.angle_beta   90.00
_cell.angle_gamma   90.00
#
_symmetry.space_group_name_H-M   'P 1'
#
loop_
_entity.id
_entity.type
_entity.pdbx_description
1 polymer ?
#
loop_
_entity_poly.entity_id
_entity_poly.type
_entity_poly.pdbx_seq_one_letter_code
_entity_poly.pdbx_strand_id
1 'polypeptide(L)'
;MNTIENAKNELKTKELTFVAMGVNSTWEEADYHTGLLLNKLREDKNSLSGTVAAAHRIGRADALLLCYGGIRELFAEIISIPATEALRASGIKVTYEELVDVILPDRAPEAAALEQKCLDIHSTFQAYEFFDQLLSREEAA
;
A
#
# COMPACT_ATOMS: atom_id res chain seq x y z
N MET A 1 -1.96 -18.70 12.04
CA MET A 1 -1.77 -17.93 10.80
C MET A 1 -2.75 -16.78 10.77
N ASN A 2 -2.28 -15.59 10.43
CA ASN A 2 -3.17 -14.43 10.35
C ASN A 2 -4.00 -14.47 9.06
N THR A 3 -5.26 -14.05 9.18
CA THR A 3 -6.19 -13.98 8.05
C THR A 3 -6.50 -12.52 7.74
N ILE A 4 -7.10 -12.27 6.58
CA ILE A 4 -7.54 -10.94 6.21
C ILE A 4 -8.59 -10.42 7.20
N GLU A 5 -9.41 -11.29 7.78
CA GLU A 5 -10.39 -10.89 8.81
C GLU A 5 -9.69 -10.39 10.06
N ASN A 6 -8.58 -11.00 10.47
CA ASN A 6 -7.78 -10.51 11.57
C ASN A 6 -7.26 -9.09 11.29
N ALA A 7 -6.73 -8.86 10.10
CA ALA A 7 -6.20 -7.55 9.70
C ALA A 7 -7.30 -6.48 9.67
N LYS A 8 -8.47 -6.82 9.09
CA LYS A 8 -9.62 -5.91 9.06
C LYS A 8 -10.06 -5.54 10.47
N ASN A 9 -10.11 -6.52 11.36
CA ASN A 9 -10.52 -6.33 12.75
C ASN A 9 -9.54 -5.40 13.49
N GLU A 10 -8.24 -5.64 13.33
CA GLU A 10 -7.21 -4.78 13.93
C GLU A 10 -7.32 -3.34 13.41
N LEU A 11 -7.53 -3.17 12.11
CA LEU A 11 -7.68 -1.85 11.50
C LEU A 11 -8.82 -1.07 12.17
N LYS A 12 -9.97 -1.70 12.36
CA LYS A 12 -11.16 -1.04 12.87
C LYS A 12 -11.13 -0.85 14.39
N THR A 13 -10.74 -1.88 15.14
CA THR A 13 -10.79 -1.82 16.60
C THR A 13 -9.72 -0.90 17.18
N LYS A 14 -8.57 -0.77 16.53
CA LYS A 14 -7.49 0.10 16.98
C LYS A 14 -7.47 1.45 16.28
N GLU A 15 -8.45 1.72 15.43
CA GLU A 15 -8.58 2.97 14.68
C GLU A 15 -7.30 3.26 13.87
N LEU A 16 -6.79 2.24 13.18
CA LEU A 16 -5.59 2.36 12.35
C LEU A 16 -5.97 2.77 10.92
N THR A 17 -4.99 3.29 10.18
CA THR A 17 -5.15 3.54 8.74
C THR A 17 -4.37 2.52 7.91
N PHE A 18 -3.52 1.71 8.55
CA PHE A 18 -2.81 0.61 7.89
C PHE A 18 -2.36 -0.43 8.92
N VAL A 19 -2.47 -1.70 8.56
CA VAL A 19 -1.91 -2.80 9.33
C VAL A 19 -1.46 -3.92 8.39
N ALA A 20 -0.28 -4.48 8.65
CA ALA A 20 0.22 -5.66 7.94
C ALA A 20 0.59 -6.71 8.97
N MET A 21 -0.01 -7.89 8.89
CA MET A 21 0.15 -8.95 9.89
C MET A 21 0.88 -10.14 9.27
N GLY A 22 2.05 -10.43 9.81
CA GLY A 22 2.86 -11.60 9.45
C GLY A 22 2.80 -12.66 10.53
N VAL A 23 3.62 -13.70 10.37
CA VAL A 23 3.66 -14.83 11.31
C VAL A 23 4.19 -14.39 12.67
N ASN A 24 5.27 -13.63 12.68
CA ASN A 24 5.97 -13.24 13.92
C ASN A 24 5.97 -11.74 14.18
N SER A 25 5.36 -10.95 13.31
CA SER A 25 5.39 -9.49 13.46
C SER A 25 4.14 -8.85 12.88
N THR A 26 3.79 -7.70 13.44
CA THR A 26 2.69 -6.89 12.96
C THR A 26 3.18 -5.45 12.86
N TRP A 27 2.92 -4.81 11.71
CA TRP A 27 3.21 -3.40 11.50
C TRP A 27 1.89 -2.63 11.48
N GLU A 28 1.76 -1.66 12.37
CA GLU A 28 0.53 -0.87 12.53
C GLU A 28 0.85 0.62 12.37
N GLU A 29 -0.01 1.33 11.64
CA GLU A 29 0.10 2.79 11.51
C GLU A 29 -1.26 3.44 11.67
N ALA A 30 -1.35 4.40 12.58
CA ALA A 30 -2.55 5.21 12.77
C ALA A 30 -2.62 6.38 11.78
N ASP A 31 -1.48 6.76 11.22
CA ASP A 31 -1.37 7.90 10.30
C ASP A 31 -0.48 7.50 9.11
N TYR A 32 -0.94 6.52 8.34
CA TYR A 32 -0.21 5.94 7.24
C TYR A 32 -0.12 6.88 6.04
N HIS A 33 1.05 6.89 5.39
CA HIS A 33 1.25 7.48 4.06
C HIS A 33 2.29 6.66 3.31
N THR A 34 2.37 6.88 1.99
CA THR A 34 3.24 6.08 1.11
C THR A 34 4.71 6.10 1.52
N GLY A 35 5.19 7.23 2.05
CA GLY A 35 6.57 7.34 2.53
C GLY A 35 6.92 6.35 3.63
N LEU A 36 5.96 6.04 4.51
CA LEU A 36 6.18 5.05 5.58
C LEU A 36 6.35 3.65 5.00
N LEU A 37 5.56 3.31 3.98
CA LEU A 37 5.69 2.02 3.29
C LEU A 37 7.04 1.91 2.60
N LEU A 38 7.45 2.98 1.89
CA LEU A 38 8.74 2.99 1.22
C LEU A 38 9.88 2.79 2.21
N ASN A 39 9.86 3.48 3.35
CA ASN A 39 10.88 3.33 4.39
C ASN A 39 10.92 1.92 4.96
N LYS A 40 9.74 1.30 5.13
CA LYS A 40 9.66 -0.08 5.61
C LYS A 40 10.37 -1.04 4.65
N LEU A 41 10.15 -0.85 3.35
CA LEU A 41 10.80 -1.67 2.32
C LEU A 41 12.31 -1.39 2.21
N ARG A 42 12.74 -0.14 2.43
CA ARG A 42 14.15 0.23 2.47
C ARG A 42 14.89 -0.45 3.61
N GLU A 43 14.25 -0.53 4.79
CA GLU A 43 14.84 -1.17 5.97
C GLU A 43 15.02 -2.65 5.75
N ASP A 44 14.00 -3.32 5.21
CA ASP A 44 14.03 -4.74 4.89
C ASP A 44 13.00 -5.03 3.80
N LYS A 45 13.49 -5.32 2.60
CA LYS A 45 12.65 -5.63 1.44
C LYS A 45 11.65 -6.77 1.73
N ASN A 46 12.03 -7.71 2.60
CA ASN A 46 11.23 -8.89 2.89
C ASN A 46 10.32 -8.73 4.12
N SER A 47 10.31 -7.55 4.73
CA SER A 47 9.55 -7.31 5.97
C SER A 47 8.05 -7.55 5.81
N LEU A 48 7.51 -7.34 4.61
CA LEU A 48 6.08 -7.50 4.33
C LEU A 48 5.76 -8.80 3.60
N SER A 49 6.76 -9.59 3.23
CA SER A 49 6.56 -10.80 2.44
C SER A 49 5.61 -11.76 3.15
N GLY A 50 4.57 -12.19 2.43
CA GLY A 50 3.59 -13.16 2.93
C GLY A 50 2.60 -12.60 3.94
N THR A 51 2.62 -11.28 4.24
CA THR A 51 1.68 -10.69 5.18
C THR A 51 0.29 -10.52 4.57
N VAL A 52 -0.72 -10.42 5.44
CA VAL A 52 -2.04 -9.94 5.07
C VAL A 52 -2.15 -8.50 5.56
N ALA A 53 -2.67 -7.62 4.69
CA ALA A 53 -2.72 -6.19 5.01
C ALA A 53 -4.14 -5.64 4.89
N ALA A 54 -4.44 -4.66 5.72
CA ALA A 54 -5.69 -3.92 5.67
C ALA A 54 -5.37 -2.43 5.77
N ALA A 55 -6.07 -1.61 4.97
CA ALA A 55 -5.79 -0.18 4.91
C ALA A 55 -7.06 0.63 4.73
N HIS A 56 -7.02 1.89 5.15
CA HIS A 56 -8.12 2.81 4.91
C HIS A 56 -8.20 3.19 3.43
N ARG A 57 -7.08 3.60 2.82
CA ARG A 57 -7.06 4.06 1.43
C ARG A 57 -5.79 3.58 0.74
N ILE A 58 -5.97 3.00 -0.46
CA ILE A 58 -4.85 2.51 -1.27
C ILE A 58 -4.96 3.07 -2.69
N GLY A 59 -3.92 3.78 -3.12
CA GLY A 59 -3.74 4.21 -4.49
C GLY A 59 -2.74 3.32 -5.22
N ARG A 60 -2.50 3.60 -6.51
CA ARG A 60 -1.61 2.77 -7.33
C ARG A 60 -0.16 2.75 -6.82
N ALA A 61 0.33 3.88 -6.29
CA ALA A 61 1.69 3.93 -5.75
C ALA A 61 1.85 2.92 -4.60
N ASP A 62 0.90 2.95 -3.65
CA ASP A 62 0.90 2.00 -2.54
C ASP A 62 0.80 0.57 -3.04
N ALA A 63 -0.11 0.33 -4.00
CA ALA A 63 -0.34 -1.01 -4.55
C ALA A 63 0.93 -1.58 -5.18
N LEU A 64 1.63 -0.81 -6.00
CA LEU A 64 2.88 -1.26 -6.63
C LEU A 64 3.95 -1.57 -5.59
N LEU A 65 4.08 -0.75 -4.55
CA LEU A 65 5.04 -0.98 -3.48
C LEU A 65 4.67 -2.20 -2.63
N LEU A 66 3.38 -2.42 -2.37
CA LEU A 66 2.91 -3.61 -1.65
C LEU A 66 3.18 -4.88 -2.47
N CYS A 67 2.99 -4.80 -3.79
CA CYS A 67 3.35 -5.91 -4.68
C CYS A 67 4.85 -6.20 -4.63
N TYR A 68 5.66 -5.16 -4.68
CA TYR A 68 7.12 -5.30 -4.57
C TYR A 68 7.51 -5.95 -3.25
N GLY A 69 6.80 -5.60 -2.17
CA GLY A 69 7.03 -6.19 -0.84
C GLY A 69 6.52 -7.61 -0.69
N GLY A 70 5.73 -8.09 -1.64
CA GLY A 70 5.26 -9.49 -1.66
C GLY A 70 4.16 -9.81 -0.65
N ILE A 71 3.26 -8.88 -0.39
CA ILE A 71 2.11 -9.19 0.48
C ILE A 71 1.25 -10.29 -0.15
N ARG A 72 0.52 -11.02 0.67
CA ARG A 72 -0.29 -12.14 0.21
C ARG A 72 -1.71 -11.72 -0.15
N GLU A 73 -2.30 -10.82 0.61
CA GLU A 73 -3.69 -10.41 0.45
C GLU A 73 -3.89 -9.01 1.02
N LEU A 74 -4.78 -8.23 0.40
CA LEU A 74 -5.09 -6.87 0.84
C LEU A 74 -6.60 -6.65 0.96
N PHE A 75 -7.01 -5.98 2.03
CA PHE A 75 -8.31 -5.35 2.16
C PHE A 75 -8.10 -3.83 2.22
N ALA A 76 -8.92 -3.06 1.50
CA ALA A 76 -8.91 -1.60 1.58
C ALA A 76 -10.33 -1.09 1.76
N GLU A 77 -10.51 -0.09 2.63
CA GLU A 77 -11.82 0.56 2.73
C GLU A 77 -12.11 1.35 1.45
N ILE A 78 -11.09 2.05 0.93
CA ILE A 78 -11.18 2.80 -0.33
C ILE A 78 -9.99 2.41 -1.19
N ILE A 79 -10.23 2.07 -2.46
CA ILE A 79 -9.16 1.72 -3.38
C ILE A 79 -9.47 2.24 -4.79
N SER A 80 -8.43 2.66 -5.51
CA SER A 80 -8.59 3.12 -6.88
C SER A 80 -8.53 1.97 -7.87
N ILE A 81 -9.14 2.17 -9.06
CA ILE A 81 -9.07 1.18 -10.14
C ILE A 81 -7.60 0.90 -10.52
N PRO A 82 -6.73 1.91 -10.74
CA PRO A 82 -5.32 1.63 -11.05
C PRO A 82 -4.60 0.81 -9.98
N ALA A 83 -4.99 0.95 -8.72
CA ALA A 83 -4.42 0.14 -7.63
C ALA A 83 -4.86 -1.32 -7.73
N THR A 84 -6.16 -1.57 -7.99
CA THR A 84 -6.65 -2.94 -8.15
C THR A 84 -6.00 -3.64 -9.33
N GLU A 85 -5.77 -2.92 -10.42
CA GLU A 85 -5.08 -3.46 -11.60
C GLU A 85 -3.67 -3.94 -11.25
N ALA A 86 -2.90 -3.12 -10.52
CA ALA A 86 -1.55 -3.48 -10.11
C ALA A 86 -1.53 -4.72 -9.21
N LEU A 87 -2.43 -4.77 -8.24
CA LEU A 87 -2.52 -5.90 -7.30
C LEU A 87 -2.88 -7.20 -8.00
N ARG A 88 -3.89 -7.16 -8.88
CA ARG A 88 -4.33 -8.33 -9.63
C ARG A 88 -3.26 -8.82 -10.60
N ALA A 89 -2.55 -7.91 -11.24
CA ALA A 89 -1.44 -8.26 -12.13
C ALA A 89 -0.33 -9.02 -11.41
N SER A 90 -0.17 -8.78 -10.11
CA SER A 90 0.81 -9.48 -9.27
C SER A 90 0.23 -10.72 -8.58
N GLY A 91 -1.01 -11.09 -8.86
CA GLY A 91 -1.66 -12.26 -8.29
C GLY A 91 -2.08 -12.09 -6.84
N ILE A 92 -2.19 -10.85 -6.35
CA ILE A 92 -2.59 -10.58 -4.97
C ILE A 92 -4.11 -10.49 -4.90
N LYS A 93 -4.70 -11.22 -3.96
CA LYS A 93 -6.13 -11.16 -3.71
C LYS A 93 -6.46 -9.82 -3.04
N VAL A 94 -7.42 -9.10 -3.60
CA VAL A 94 -7.84 -7.80 -3.08
C VAL A 94 -9.34 -7.77 -2.87
N THR A 95 -9.75 -7.24 -1.72
CA THR A 95 -11.16 -6.96 -1.39
C THR A 95 -11.26 -5.52 -0.90
N TYR A 96 -12.43 -4.92 -1.02
CA TYR A 96 -12.60 -3.50 -0.68
C TYR A 96 -14.06 -3.18 -0.36
N GLU A 97 -14.29 -2.02 0.26
CA GLU A 97 -15.64 -1.50 0.50
C GLU A 97 -16.04 -0.53 -0.61
N GLU A 98 -15.14 0.40 -0.99
CA GLU A 98 -15.42 1.39 -2.01
C GLU A 98 -14.35 1.39 -3.08
N LEU A 99 -14.76 1.27 -4.35
CA LEU A 99 -13.87 1.38 -5.51
C LEU A 99 -14.07 2.75 -6.14
N VAL A 100 -12.97 3.49 -6.36
CA VAL A 100 -12.99 4.80 -6.99
C VAL A 100 -12.17 4.78 -8.28
N ASP A 101 -12.48 5.66 -9.23
CA ASP A 101 -11.76 5.72 -10.50
C ASP A 101 -10.30 6.06 -10.28
N VAL A 102 -10.03 7.09 -9.48
CA VAL A 102 -8.67 7.51 -9.07
C VAL A 102 -8.77 8.08 -7.67
N ILE A 103 -7.63 8.18 -6.98
CA ILE A 103 -7.59 8.88 -5.69
C ILE A 103 -7.82 10.36 -5.96
N LEU A 104 -8.80 10.95 -5.27
CA LEU A 104 -9.18 12.34 -5.47
C LEU A 104 -8.25 13.28 -4.72
N PRO A 105 -7.75 14.37 -5.38
CA PRO A 105 -6.83 15.32 -4.75
C PRO A 105 -7.43 16.06 -3.54
N ASP A 106 -8.73 16.29 -3.53
CA ASP A 106 -9.40 16.98 -2.41
C ASP A 106 -9.52 16.11 -1.17
N ARG A 107 -9.39 14.79 -1.32
CA ARG A 107 -9.45 13.84 -0.20
C ARG A 107 -8.05 13.45 0.30
N ALA A 108 -7.11 13.29 -0.62
CA ALA A 108 -5.76 12.84 -0.30
C ALA A 108 -4.79 13.39 -1.36
N PRO A 109 -4.40 14.67 -1.25
CA PRO A 109 -3.62 15.32 -2.31
C PRO A 109 -2.28 14.66 -2.59
N GLU A 110 -1.57 14.21 -1.57
CA GLU A 110 -0.27 13.55 -1.75
C GLU A 110 -0.44 12.19 -2.43
N ALA A 111 -1.38 11.38 -1.96
CA ALA A 111 -1.66 10.06 -2.53
C ALA A 111 -2.13 10.19 -3.99
N ALA A 112 -2.97 11.18 -4.27
CA ALA A 112 -3.45 11.44 -5.63
C ALA A 112 -2.30 11.82 -6.56
N ALA A 113 -1.39 12.68 -6.11
CA ALA A 113 -0.24 13.10 -6.91
C ALA A 113 0.69 11.93 -7.21
N LEU A 114 0.97 11.08 -6.22
CA LEU A 114 1.81 9.90 -6.39
C LEU A 114 1.16 8.90 -7.37
N GLU A 115 -0.14 8.71 -7.29
CA GLU A 115 -0.85 7.81 -8.20
C GLU A 115 -0.72 8.28 -9.65
N GLN A 116 -0.91 9.57 -9.91
CA GLN A 116 -0.78 10.12 -11.26
C GLN A 116 0.61 9.90 -11.84
N LYS A 117 1.64 9.96 -10.99
CA LYS A 117 3.03 9.78 -11.44
C LYS A 117 3.37 8.34 -11.83
N CYS A 118 2.57 7.36 -11.45
CA CYS A 118 2.87 5.96 -11.70
C CYS A 118 1.82 5.23 -12.55
N LEU A 119 0.91 5.95 -13.19
CA LEU A 119 -0.11 5.31 -14.03
C LEU A 119 0.49 4.49 -15.17
N ASP A 120 1.65 4.89 -15.68
CA ASP A 120 2.35 4.20 -16.76
C ASP A 120 3.42 3.22 -16.27
N ILE A 121 3.58 3.06 -14.96
CA ILE A 121 4.55 2.12 -14.40
C ILE A 121 3.85 0.81 -14.13
N HIS A 122 4.36 -0.29 -14.72
CA HIS A 122 3.79 -1.62 -14.58
C HIS A 122 4.72 -2.60 -13.85
N SER A 123 6.02 -2.30 -13.80
CA SER A 123 6.98 -3.11 -13.06
C SER A 123 7.04 -2.64 -11.61
N THR A 124 6.88 -3.57 -10.66
CA THR A 124 6.93 -3.24 -9.23
C THR A 124 8.32 -2.78 -8.82
N PHE A 125 9.37 -3.36 -9.41
CA PHE A 125 10.74 -2.94 -9.14
C PHE A 125 11.00 -1.52 -9.65
N GLN A 126 10.54 -1.20 -10.86
CA GLN A 126 10.67 0.16 -11.41
C GLN A 126 9.92 1.17 -10.56
N ALA A 127 8.75 0.80 -10.03
CA ALA A 127 8.00 1.65 -9.13
C ALA A 127 8.78 1.92 -7.85
N TYR A 128 9.38 0.89 -7.26
CA TYR A 128 10.20 1.05 -6.06
C TYR A 128 11.36 2.02 -6.33
N GLU A 129 12.10 1.82 -7.42
CA GLU A 129 13.21 2.70 -7.78
C GLU A 129 12.74 4.14 -8.00
N PHE A 130 11.62 4.30 -8.71
CA PHE A 130 11.08 5.62 -9.01
C PHE A 130 10.72 6.38 -7.71
N PHE A 131 9.98 5.74 -6.82
CA PHE A 131 9.57 6.40 -5.57
C PHE A 131 10.73 6.57 -4.60
N ASP A 132 11.68 5.64 -4.61
CA ASP A 132 12.88 5.76 -3.79
C ASP A 132 13.66 7.02 -4.16
N GLN A 133 13.84 7.29 -5.45
CA GLN A 133 14.51 8.49 -5.93
C GLN A 133 13.68 9.75 -5.68
N LEU A 134 12.39 9.70 -5.98
CA LEU A 134 11.50 10.83 -5.84
C LEU A 134 11.42 11.32 -4.40
N LEU A 135 11.14 10.41 -3.46
CA LEU A 135 10.99 10.76 -2.05
C LEU A 135 12.33 11.10 -1.40
N SER A 136 13.43 10.52 -1.87
CA SER A 136 14.77 10.90 -1.39
C SER A 136 15.12 12.34 -1.77
N ARG A 137 14.72 12.79 -2.96
CA ARG A 137 14.91 14.18 -3.37
C ARG A 137 14.11 15.14 -2.51
N GLU A 138 12.88 14.78 -2.19
CA GLU A 138 12.02 15.59 -1.33
C GLU A 138 12.60 15.68 0.09
N GLU A 139 13.13 14.59 0.62
CA GLU A 139 13.77 14.56 1.93
C GLU A 139 15.04 15.43 1.95
N ALA A 140 15.79 15.47 0.85
CA ALA A 140 17.02 16.24 0.73
C ALA A 140 16.76 17.75 0.52
N ALA A 141 15.58 18.10 0.07
CA ALA A 141 15.18 19.49 -0.11
C ALA A 141 14.74 20.15 1.22
#